data_fbbb05a37ba89779674fbef06d7cda19
#
_entry.id   fbbb05a37ba89779674fbef06d7cda19
#
_cell.length_a   1.000
_cell.length_b   1.000
_cell.length_c   1.000
_cell.angle_alpha   90.00
_cell.angle_beta   90.00
_cell.angle_gamma   90.00
#
_symmetry.space_group_name_H-M   'P 1'
#
loop_
_entity.id
_entity.type
_entity.pdbx_description
1 polymer ?
#
loop_
_entity_poly.entity_id
_entity_poly.type
_entity_poly.pdbx_seq_one_letter_code
_entity_poly.pdbx_strand_id
1 'polypeptide(L)'
;MGDNILVGVLISAKRLKCLREDILDRTLKLILEANQSVGTRLFFFALENVDIKTKMIQGWTILEDAWVRCFFPYPQAIYLRSTYSRGNRQLLSAFFRQLERQQTVFINYPLRMDKWEMYKCLASRPGLEQFVPPTWPIRSPEEIKKLLESNLVLYLKACLSGRGEKVMRVEDLKTGEYYFSRYADGLKTGKMHWGGLLQEIQAFFNQSKIIAQKEIDLIKVAGCNVDFRAELYRRDGNLPKIIGIPVRIGQLGSPITTHSVSMSLENFCACYSLVDYPSFMKKAEDFLTQTYTALEGCFGESGELGIDFGLDTEGQLWFIEGNSHSAKVSLYNSYADDILIQSY
;
A
#
# COMPACT_ATOMS: atom_id res chain seq x y z
N MET A 1 36.75 11.64 0.15
CA MET A 1 35.40 12.24 0.29
C MET A 1 34.51 11.40 -0.65
N GLY A 2 33.66 10.54 -0.10
CA GLY A 2 32.79 9.71 -0.93
C GLY A 2 31.86 10.63 -1.72
N ASP A 3 31.70 10.38 -3.02
CA ASP A 3 30.71 11.10 -3.85
C ASP A 3 29.35 10.95 -3.20
N ASN A 4 28.78 12.05 -2.69
CA ASN A 4 27.45 12.04 -2.09
C ASN A 4 26.44 11.54 -3.13
N ILE A 5 25.80 10.42 -2.84
CA ILE A 5 24.80 9.81 -3.71
C ILE A 5 23.72 10.84 -4.06
N LEU A 6 23.43 11.00 -5.35
CA LEU A 6 22.37 11.88 -5.84
C LEU A 6 21.03 11.13 -5.77
N VAL A 7 20.10 11.64 -4.97
CA VAL A 7 18.77 11.07 -4.78
C VAL A 7 17.71 12.01 -5.35
N GLY A 8 16.92 11.51 -6.29
CA GLY A 8 15.80 12.25 -6.86
C GLY A 8 14.45 11.85 -6.21
N VAL A 9 13.73 12.80 -5.66
CA VAL A 9 12.37 12.58 -5.12
C VAL A 9 11.35 13.05 -6.13
N LEU A 10 10.62 12.10 -6.73
CA LEU A 10 9.59 12.40 -7.71
C LEU A 10 8.27 12.69 -7.00
N ILE A 11 7.83 13.94 -7.07
CA ILE A 11 6.60 14.45 -6.45
C ILE A 11 5.60 14.93 -7.53
N SER A 12 4.36 15.24 -7.14
CA SER A 12 3.40 15.81 -8.07
C SER A 12 3.72 17.28 -8.40
N ALA A 13 3.33 17.75 -9.59
CA ALA A 13 3.47 19.15 -9.99
C ALA A 13 2.84 20.12 -8.96
N LYS A 14 1.72 19.73 -8.37
CA LYS A 14 1.06 20.54 -7.31
C LYS A 14 1.98 20.69 -6.08
N ARG A 15 2.58 19.58 -5.61
CA ARG A 15 3.52 19.63 -4.46
C ARG A 15 4.78 20.41 -4.80
N LEU A 16 5.30 20.25 -6.03
CA LEU A 16 6.45 21.00 -6.49
C LEU A 16 6.16 22.51 -6.52
N LYS A 17 4.93 22.92 -6.88
CA LYS A 17 4.53 24.32 -6.80
C LYS A 17 4.54 24.83 -5.36
N CYS A 18 3.94 24.09 -4.41
CA CYS A 18 3.96 24.47 -2.99
C CYS A 18 5.39 24.60 -2.45
N LEU A 19 6.28 23.68 -2.85
CA LEU A 19 7.68 23.73 -2.44
C LEU A 19 8.39 25.00 -2.94
N ARG A 20 8.05 25.50 -4.13
CA ARG A 20 8.54 26.79 -4.66
C ARG A 20 8.10 28.00 -3.83
N GLU A 21 6.96 27.89 -3.17
CA GLU A 21 6.37 28.91 -2.30
C GLU A 21 6.80 28.71 -0.83
N ASP A 22 7.81 27.88 -0.60
CA ASP A 22 8.32 27.46 0.72
C ASP A 22 7.25 26.80 1.61
N ILE A 23 6.23 26.21 0.98
CA ILE A 23 5.17 25.49 1.68
C ILE A 23 5.50 23.99 1.65
N LEU A 24 6.07 23.51 2.73
CA LEU A 24 6.42 22.10 2.92
C LEU A 24 5.29 21.36 3.62
N ASP A 25 4.80 20.30 2.99
CA ASP A 25 3.95 19.34 3.71
C ASP A 25 4.79 18.44 4.64
N ARG A 26 4.12 17.78 5.59
CA ARG A 26 4.76 16.93 6.60
C ARG A 26 5.69 15.88 5.99
N THR A 27 5.29 15.25 4.88
CA THR A 27 6.10 14.23 4.19
C THR A 27 7.45 14.79 3.70
N LEU A 28 7.44 15.97 3.08
CA LEU A 28 8.66 16.58 2.57
C LEU A 28 9.60 17.02 3.70
N LYS A 29 9.03 17.53 4.81
CA LYS A 29 9.81 17.85 6.02
C LYS A 29 10.51 16.62 6.57
N LEU A 30 9.80 15.51 6.76
CA LEU A 30 10.36 14.25 7.26
C LEU A 30 11.45 13.69 6.34
N ILE A 31 11.29 13.79 5.02
CA ILE A 31 12.33 13.37 4.06
C ILE A 31 13.60 14.24 4.21
N LEU A 32 13.45 15.54 4.39
CA LEU A 32 14.59 16.44 4.58
C LEU A 32 15.30 16.15 5.92
N GLU A 33 14.54 15.95 7.00
CA GLU A 33 15.07 15.59 8.31
C GLU A 33 15.80 14.24 8.28
N ALA A 34 15.21 13.23 7.66
CA ALA A 34 15.87 11.94 7.48
C ALA A 34 17.19 12.08 6.70
N ASN A 35 17.21 12.91 5.67
CA ASN A 35 18.41 13.14 4.87
C ASN A 35 19.55 13.81 5.64
N GLN A 36 19.25 14.57 6.70
CA GLN A 36 20.30 15.20 7.53
C GLN A 36 21.23 14.15 8.18
N SER A 37 20.67 12.98 8.53
CA SER A 37 21.45 11.89 9.13
C SER A 37 22.25 11.07 8.10
N VAL A 38 21.78 11.02 6.84
CA VAL A 38 22.40 10.24 5.75
C VAL A 38 23.33 11.08 4.89
N GLY A 39 23.01 12.35 4.71
CA GLY A 39 23.86 13.33 4.00
C GLY A 39 23.92 13.11 2.48
N THR A 40 22.84 12.62 1.84
CA THR A 40 22.78 12.50 0.39
C THR A 40 22.52 13.85 -0.29
N ARG A 41 22.88 13.97 -1.57
CA ARG A 41 22.45 15.10 -2.40
C ARG A 41 21.01 14.88 -2.85
N LEU A 42 20.06 15.53 -2.15
CA LEU A 42 18.64 15.37 -2.39
C LEU A 42 18.08 16.46 -3.32
N PHE A 43 17.26 16.10 -4.30
CA PHE A 43 16.49 17.06 -5.09
C PHE A 43 15.07 16.57 -5.38
N PHE A 44 14.15 17.53 -5.53
CA PHE A 44 12.74 17.28 -5.78
C PHE A 44 12.35 17.72 -7.18
N PHE A 45 11.55 16.92 -7.86
CA PHE A 45 11.10 17.20 -9.21
C PHE A 45 9.75 16.59 -9.51
N ALA A 46 9.08 17.11 -10.55
CA ALA A 46 7.89 16.51 -11.11
C ALA A 46 8.21 15.89 -12.47
N LEU A 47 7.37 14.96 -12.94
CA LEU A 47 7.64 14.19 -14.17
C LEU A 47 7.81 15.08 -15.40
N GLU A 48 7.06 16.17 -15.49
CA GLU A 48 7.16 17.17 -16.57
C GLU A 48 8.48 17.93 -16.61
N ASN A 49 9.29 17.83 -15.57
CA ASN A 49 10.62 18.44 -15.50
C ASN A 49 11.73 17.53 -16.07
N VAL A 50 11.39 16.34 -16.53
CA VAL A 50 12.35 15.36 -17.09
C VAL A 50 12.52 15.60 -18.59
N ASP A 51 13.73 15.87 -19.00
CA ASP A 51 14.12 15.87 -20.43
C ASP A 51 14.75 14.50 -20.78
N ILE A 52 13.98 13.71 -21.52
CA ILE A 52 14.38 12.37 -21.97
C ILE A 52 15.54 12.42 -22.98
N LYS A 53 15.64 13.50 -23.78
CA LYS A 53 16.66 13.62 -24.85
C LYS A 53 18.01 13.93 -24.27
N THR A 54 18.07 14.92 -23.39
CA THR A 54 19.33 15.37 -22.75
C THR A 54 19.68 14.54 -21.52
N LYS A 55 18.74 13.70 -21.02
CA LYS A 55 18.86 12.95 -19.76
C LYS A 55 19.11 13.85 -18.56
N MET A 56 18.48 15.02 -18.57
CA MET A 56 18.56 15.99 -17.48
C MET A 56 17.19 16.17 -16.82
N ILE A 57 17.22 16.52 -15.54
CA ILE A 57 16.03 16.81 -14.76
C ILE A 57 16.17 18.21 -14.18
N GLN A 58 15.20 19.07 -14.44
CA GLN A 58 15.12 20.35 -13.74
C GLN A 58 14.47 20.12 -12.38
N GLY A 59 15.21 20.27 -11.30
CA GLY A 59 14.76 19.98 -9.93
C GLY A 59 15.04 21.11 -8.96
N TRP A 60 14.60 20.92 -7.74
CA TRP A 60 14.77 21.85 -6.62
C TRP A 60 15.53 21.16 -5.49
N THR A 61 16.51 21.86 -4.96
CA THR A 61 17.31 21.41 -3.81
C THR A 61 17.51 22.58 -2.83
N ILE A 62 17.99 22.29 -1.63
CA ILE A 62 18.36 23.33 -0.66
C ILE A 62 19.86 23.56 -0.74
N LEU A 63 20.26 24.80 -0.94
CA LEU A 63 21.64 25.27 -0.86
C LEU A 63 21.65 26.50 0.05
N GLU A 64 22.53 26.51 1.05
CA GLU A 64 22.66 27.64 2.00
C GLU A 64 21.29 28.07 2.59
N ASP A 65 20.51 27.07 3.04
CA ASP A 65 19.15 27.20 3.61
C ASP A 65 18.09 27.79 2.65
N ALA A 66 18.39 27.93 1.36
CA ALA A 66 17.44 28.42 0.37
C ALA A 66 17.10 27.37 -0.71
N TRP A 67 15.85 27.41 -1.17
CA TRP A 67 15.41 26.61 -2.30
C TRP A 67 15.97 27.12 -3.62
N VAL A 68 16.80 26.31 -4.25
CA VAL A 68 17.45 26.65 -5.55
C VAL A 68 17.00 25.67 -6.63
N ARG A 69 16.67 26.21 -7.80
CA ARG A 69 16.36 25.43 -9.00
C ARG A 69 17.62 25.15 -9.80
N CYS A 70 17.93 23.88 -9.99
CA CYS A 70 19.09 23.42 -10.72
C CYS A 70 18.74 22.36 -11.76
N PHE A 71 19.67 22.08 -12.66
CA PHE A 71 19.62 20.91 -13.54
C PHE A 71 20.48 19.79 -12.96
N PHE A 72 19.91 18.61 -12.93
CA PHE A 72 20.53 17.40 -12.40
C PHE A 72 20.62 16.34 -13.48
N PRO A 73 21.71 15.55 -13.55
CA PRO A 73 21.68 14.30 -14.30
C PRO A 73 20.67 13.34 -13.68
N TYR A 74 20.41 12.23 -14.35
CA TYR A 74 19.59 11.17 -13.74
C TYR A 74 20.24 10.66 -12.46
N PRO A 75 19.45 10.49 -11.38
CA PRO A 75 19.98 10.17 -10.06
C PRO A 75 20.44 8.73 -9.94
N GLN A 76 21.33 8.45 -8.97
CA GLN A 76 21.72 7.09 -8.59
C GLN A 76 20.61 6.35 -7.84
N ALA A 77 19.77 7.08 -7.08
CA ALA A 77 18.58 6.52 -6.45
C ALA A 77 17.35 7.42 -6.67
N ILE A 78 16.18 6.80 -6.82
CA ILE A 78 14.92 7.52 -6.99
C ILE A 78 13.88 7.08 -5.97
N TYR A 79 13.24 8.07 -5.35
CA TYR A 79 12.13 7.87 -4.43
C TYR A 79 10.82 8.40 -5.03
N LEU A 80 9.84 7.53 -5.15
CA LEU A 80 8.58 7.82 -5.84
C LEU A 80 7.52 8.25 -4.81
N ARG A 81 7.17 9.54 -4.77
CA ARG A 81 6.17 10.10 -3.83
C ARG A 81 5.00 10.77 -4.54
N SER A 82 4.77 10.39 -5.79
CA SER A 82 3.63 10.87 -6.59
C SER A 82 2.87 9.73 -7.23
N THR A 83 1.53 9.88 -7.27
CA THR A 83 0.66 9.07 -8.14
C THR A 83 0.49 9.79 -9.48
N TYR A 84 0.58 9.05 -10.58
CA TYR A 84 0.60 9.62 -11.93
C TYR A 84 -0.80 9.68 -12.53
N SER A 85 -1.08 10.81 -13.20
CA SER A 85 -2.27 10.92 -14.04
C SER A 85 -2.14 10.06 -15.31
N ARG A 86 -3.27 9.64 -15.86
CA ARG A 86 -3.31 8.82 -17.09
C ARG A 86 -2.61 9.47 -18.29
N GLY A 87 -2.54 10.81 -18.34
CA GLY A 87 -1.96 11.57 -19.47
C GLY A 87 -0.44 11.44 -19.63
N ASN A 88 0.31 11.08 -18.56
CA ASN A 88 1.77 11.09 -18.57
C ASN A 88 2.42 9.71 -18.63
N ARG A 89 1.65 8.65 -18.95
CA ARG A 89 2.15 7.26 -18.93
C ARG A 89 3.31 6.99 -19.87
N GLN A 90 3.29 7.57 -21.07
CA GLN A 90 4.36 7.36 -22.06
C GLN A 90 5.68 7.96 -21.58
N LEU A 91 5.65 9.19 -21.07
CA LEU A 91 6.82 9.86 -20.53
C LEU A 91 7.38 9.10 -19.32
N LEU A 92 6.51 8.70 -18.37
CA LEU A 92 6.90 7.91 -17.22
C LEU A 92 7.58 6.60 -17.62
N SER A 93 6.97 5.86 -18.54
CA SER A 93 7.51 4.60 -19.05
C SER A 93 8.85 4.76 -19.75
N ALA A 94 9.02 5.84 -20.52
CA ALA A 94 10.28 6.15 -21.17
C ALA A 94 11.37 6.55 -20.17
N PHE A 95 11.02 7.34 -19.17
CA PHE A 95 11.90 7.75 -18.08
C PHE A 95 12.38 6.55 -17.27
N PHE A 96 11.47 5.69 -16.80
CA PHE A 96 11.85 4.51 -16.01
C PHE A 96 12.74 3.55 -16.77
N ARG A 97 12.46 3.27 -18.05
CA ARG A 97 13.34 2.45 -18.87
C ARG A 97 14.76 3.01 -18.99
N GLN A 98 14.92 4.33 -18.96
CA GLN A 98 16.27 4.94 -18.99
C GLN A 98 16.96 4.84 -17.62
N LEU A 99 16.22 5.01 -16.52
CA LEU A 99 16.72 4.80 -15.16
C LEU A 99 17.17 3.34 -14.95
N GLU A 100 16.37 2.38 -15.39
CA GLU A 100 16.71 0.94 -15.34
C GLU A 100 18.00 0.63 -16.14
N ARG A 101 18.13 1.20 -17.34
CA ARG A 101 19.35 1.02 -18.17
C ARG A 101 20.62 1.55 -17.52
N GLN A 102 20.55 2.58 -16.71
CA GLN A 102 21.69 3.10 -15.95
C GLN A 102 21.79 2.58 -14.51
N GLN A 103 20.98 1.55 -14.19
CA GLN A 103 20.99 0.87 -12.89
C GLN A 103 20.66 1.80 -11.72
N THR A 104 19.79 2.80 -11.94
CA THR A 104 19.27 3.63 -10.86
C THR A 104 18.52 2.76 -9.85
N VAL A 105 18.80 2.92 -8.58
CA VAL A 105 18.10 2.21 -7.49
C VAL A 105 16.72 2.84 -7.28
N PHE A 106 15.68 2.03 -7.33
CA PHE A 106 14.32 2.45 -6.99
C PHE A 106 14.05 2.11 -5.52
N ILE A 107 13.79 3.12 -4.68
CA ILE A 107 13.56 2.90 -3.25
C ILE A 107 12.22 2.19 -3.03
N ASN A 108 11.20 2.51 -3.82
CA ASN A 108 9.85 1.97 -3.69
C ASN A 108 9.24 1.60 -5.04
N TYR A 109 9.62 0.46 -5.56
CA TYR A 109 9.19 -0.09 -6.85
C TYR A 109 8.82 -1.58 -6.69
N PRO A 110 7.88 -2.13 -7.49
CA PRO A 110 7.11 -1.49 -8.57
C PRO A 110 5.98 -0.60 -8.02
N LEU A 111 5.50 0.35 -8.84
CA LEU A 111 4.43 1.29 -8.46
C LEU A 111 3.09 0.63 -8.12
N ARG A 112 2.86 -0.57 -8.62
CA ARG A 112 1.63 -1.35 -8.39
C ARG A 112 1.95 -2.83 -8.38
N MET A 113 1.46 -3.52 -7.38
CA MET A 113 1.51 -4.97 -7.26
C MET A 113 0.11 -5.52 -7.53
N ASP A 114 0.00 -6.48 -8.45
CA ASP A 114 -1.27 -7.15 -8.74
C ASP A 114 -1.64 -8.08 -7.58
N LYS A 115 -2.84 -7.93 -7.02
CA LYS A 115 -3.29 -8.71 -5.87
C LYS A 115 -3.28 -10.21 -6.12
N TRP A 116 -3.74 -10.64 -7.32
CA TRP A 116 -3.73 -12.06 -7.66
C TRP A 116 -2.31 -12.62 -7.72
N GLU A 117 -1.38 -11.88 -8.31
CA GLU A 117 0.02 -12.29 -8.36
C GLU A 117 0.65 -12.35 -6.95
N MET A 118 0.33 -11.38 -6.06
CA MET A 118 0.78 -11.43 -4.66
C MET A 118 0.27 -12.69 -3.93
N TYR A 119 -1.03 -12.99 -4.05
CA TYR A 119 -1.60 -14.19 -3.41
C TYR A 119 -0.97 -15.47 -3.95
N LYS A 120 -0.77 -15.60 -5.26
CA LYS A 120 -0.06 -16.75 -5.86
C LYS A 120 1.38 -16.87 -5.35
N CYS A 121 2.09 -15.75 -5.30
CA CYS A 121 3.45 -15.69 -4.82
C CYS A 121 3.56 -16.25 -3.40
N LEU A 122 2.73 -15.77 -2.48
CA LEU A 122 2.75 -16.21 -1.08
C LEU A 122 2.23 -17.65 -0.92
N ALA A 123 1.16 -18.02 -1.61
CA ALA A 123 0.60 -19.37 -1.55
C ALA A 123 1.54 -20.45 -2.11
N SER A 124 2.52 -20.08 -2.94
CA SER A 124 3.54 -20.99 -3.48
C SER A 124 4.77 -21.15 -2.58
N ARG A 125 4.85 -20.43 -1.46
CA ARG A 125 6.00 -20.46 -0.56
C ARG A 125 5.71 -21.31 0.67
N PRO A 126 6.53 -22.35 0.96
CA PRO A 126 6.38 -23.14 2.16
C PRO A 126 6.35 -22.28 3.42
N GLY A 127 5.33 -22.48 4.24
CA GLY A 127 5.12 -21.74 5.50
C GLY A 127 4.34 -20.42 5.36
N LEU A 128 4.20 -19.84 4.14
CA LEU A 128 3.40 -18.64 3.92
C LEU A 128 1.99 -18.94 3.41
N GLU A 129 1.76 -20.12 2.82
CA GLU A 129 0.46 -20.53 2.30
C GLU A 129 -0.66 -20.48 3.36
N GLN A 130 -0.33 -20.75 4.62
CA GLN A 130 -1.26 -20.72 5.74
C GLN A 130 -1.79 -19.30 6.07
N PHE A 131 -1.05 -18.25 5.66
CA PHE A 131 -1.44 -16.85 5.88
C PHE A 131 -2.23 -16.27 4.71
N VAL A 132 -2.45 -17.06 3.65
CA VAL A 132 -3.14 -16.61 2.44
C VAL A 132 -4.61 -17.06 2.48
N PRO A 133 -5.58 -16.14 2.52
CA PRO A 133 -6.98 -16.52 2.47
C PRO A 133 -7.31 -17.23 1.16
N PRO A 134 -8.22 -18.23 1.17
CA PRO A 134 -8.70 -18.86 -0.05
C PRO A 134 -9.17 -17.81 -1.05
N THR A 135 -8.54 -17.77 -2.22
CA THR A 135 -8.72 -16.71 -3.23
C THR A 135 -8.78 -17.30 -4.62
N TRP A 136 -9.69 -16.81 -5.44
CA TRP A 136 -9.94 -17.28 -6.80
C TRP A 136 -9.98 -16.13 -7.80
N PRO A 137 -9.34 -16.25 -8.97
CA PRO A 137 -9.51 -15.30 -10.06
C PRO A 137 -10.91 -15.48 -10.68
N ILE A 138 -11.61 -14.39 -10.92
CA ILE A 138 -12.96 -14.40 -11.49
C ILE A 138 -12.90 -14.11 -12.98
N ARG A 139 -13.45 -15.00 -13.78
CA ARG A 139 -13.53 -14.92 -15.24
C ARG A 139 -14.96 -14.66 -15.72
N SER A 140 -15.96 -15.13 -14.93
CA SER A 140 -17.37 -14.93 -15.24
C SER A 140 -18.20 -14.70 -13.98
N PRO A 141 -19.38 -14.06 -14.10
CA PRO A 141 -20.30 -13.89 -12.97
C PRO A 141 -20.79 -15.19 -12.35
N GLU A 142 -20.91 -16.25 -13.16
CA GLU A 142 -21.36 -17.57 -12.71
C GLU A 142 -20.38 -18.19 -11.70
N GLU A 143 -19.08 -17.90 -11.85
CA GLU A 143 -18.06 -18.34 -10.89
C GLU A 143 -18.28 -17.69 -9.52
N ILE A 144 -18.68 -16.40 -9.45
CA ILE A 144 -19.01 -15.72 -8.19
C ILE A 144 -20.19 -16.41 -7.51
N LYS A 145 -21.26 -16.69 -8.29
CA LYS A 145 -22.46 -17.36 -7.77
C LYS A 145 -22.13 -18.73 -7.20
N LYS A 146 -21.39 -19.55 -7.95
CA LYS A 146 -20.93 -20.88 -7.51
C LYS A 146 -20.07 -20.80 -6.24
N LEU A 147 -19.18 -19.83 -6.14
CA LEU A 147 -18.36 -19.65 -4.93
C LEU A 147 -19.18 -19.21 -3.72
N LEU A 148 -20.23 -18.39 -3.90
CA LEU A 148 -21.14 -17.99 -2.82
C LEU A 148 -21.95 -19.18 -2.29
N GLU A 149 -22.32 -20.15 -3.14
CA GLU A 149 -23.00 -21.37 -2.70
C GLU A 149 -22.18 -22.14 -1.66
N SER A 150 -20.85 -22.14 -1.80
CA SER A 150 -19.91 -22.87 -0.93
C SER A 150 -19.40 -22.05 0.25
N ASN A 151 -19.26 -20.72 0.10
CA ASN A 151 -18.54 -19.87 1.06
C ASN A 151 -19.44 -18.85 1.79
N LEU A 152 -20.73 -18.75 1.46
CA LEU A 152 -21.70 -17.79 1.99
C LEU A 152 -21.30 -16.31 1.79
N VAL A 153 -20.08 -15.94 2.13
CA VAL A 153 -19.57 -14.57 2.06
C VAL A 153 -18.27 -14.52 1.28
N LEU A 154 -18.19 -13.58 0.35
CA LEU A 154 -17.00 -13.31 -0.45
C LEU A 154 -16.65 -11.82 -0.42
N TYR A 155 -15.36 -11.55 -0.45
CA TYR A 155 -14.79 -10.24 -0.77
C TYR A 155 -14.35 -10.23 -2.23
N LEU A 156 -15.04 -9.46 -3.05
CA LEU A 156 -14.64 -9.19 -4.44
C LEU A 156 -13.67 -8.01 -4.44
N LYS A 157 -12.52 -8.17 -5.09
CA LYS A 157 -11.47 -7.14 -5.13
C LYS A 157 -10.95 -6.98 -6.55
N ALA A 158 -10.76 -5.74 -7.01
CA ALA A 158 -10.03 -5.52 -8.27
C ALA A 158 -8.54 -5.83 -8.09
N CYS A 159 -7.94 -6.56 -9.03
CA CYS A 159 -6.53 -6.96 -8.97
C CYS A 159 -5.57 -5.76 -8.88
N LEU A 160 -5.87 -4.67 -9.60
CA LEU A 160 -5.07 -3.45 -9.64
C LEU A 160 -5.89 -2.27 -9.09
N SER A 161 -5.95 -2.14 -7.79
CA SER A 161 -6.57 -1.01 -7.09
C SER A 161 -5.76 -0.69 -5.84
N GLY A 162 -5.90 0.52 -5.31
CA GLY A 162 -5.29 0.94 -4.05
C GLY A 162 -6.30 1.63 -3.13
N ARG A 163 -5.92 1.93 -1.89
CA ARG A 163 -6.71 2.68 -0.89
C ARG A 163 -8.08 2.09 -0.57
N GLY A 164 -8.24 0.76 -0.67
CA GLY A 164 -9.55 0.12 -0.47
C GLY A 164 -10.57 0.39 -1.59
N GLU A 165 -10.21 1.16 -2.62
CA GLU A 165 -11.05 1.32 -3.81
C GLU A 165 -11.30 -0.04 -4.46
N LYS A 166 -12.53 -0.23 -4.98
CA LYS A 166 -12.88 -1.49 -5.67
C LYS A 166 -12.81 -2.76 -4.79
N VAL A 167 -13.31 -2.67 -3.55
CA VAL A 167 -13.59 -3.81 -2.68
C VAL A 167 -15.08 -3.86 -2.38
N MET A 168 -15.71 -5.02 -2.56
CA MET A 168 -17.12 -5.27 -2.28
C MET A 168 -17.25 -6.57 -1.49
N ARG A 169 -17.93 -6.53 -0.34
CA ARG A 169 -18.38 -7.74 0.38
C ARG A 169 -19.74 -8.16 -0.16
N VAL A 170 -19.91 -9.43 -0.42
CA VAL A 170 -21.15 -10.02 -0.89
C VAL A 170 -21.47 -11.23 -0.02
N GLU A 171 -22.74 -11.33 0.42
CA GLU A 171 -23.25 -12.41 1.27
C GLU A 171 -24.51 -13.02 0.66
N ASP A 172 -24.54 -14.34 0.55
CA ASP A 172 -25.73 -15.10 0.17
C ASP A 172 -26.62 -15.30 1.41
N LEU A 173 -27.79 -14.68 1.44
CA LEU A 173 -28.73 -14.76 2.55
C LEU A 173 -29.53 -16.08 2.59
N LYS A 174 -29.32 -16.98 1.63
CA LYS A 174 -30.06 -18.25 1.46
C LYS A 174 -31.58 -18.08 1.31
N THR A 175 -32.03 -16.87 1.01
CA THR A 175 -33.44 -16.52 0.74
C THR A 175 -33.71 -16.25 -0.74
N GLY A 176 -32.68 -16.42 -1.60
CA GLY A 176 -32.70 -15.98 -2.99
C GLY A 176 -32.27 -14.53 -3.17
N GLU A 177 -31.96 -13.85 -2.06
CA GLU A 177 -31.38 -12.51 -2.04
C GLU A 177 -29.93 -12.53 -1.57
N TYR A 178 -29.22 -11.51 -1.95
CA TYR A 178 -27.81 -11.25 -1.59
C TYR A 178 -27.70 -9.90 -0.92
N TYR A 179 -26.93 -9.83 0.16
CA TYR A 179 -26.51 -8.57 0.76
C TYR A 179 -25.17 -8.18 0.22
N PHE A 180 -24.96 -6.89 -0.05
CA PHE A 180 -23.66 -6.36 -0.39
C PHE A 180 -23.31 -5.11 0.40
N SER A 181 -22.02 -4.89 0.61
CA SER A 181 -21.47 -3.62 1.09
C SER A 181 -20.22 -3.25 0.30
N ARG A 182 -20.08 -1.98 -0.03
CA ARG A 182 -18.90 -1.42 -0.69
C ARG A 182 -18.65 0.01 -0.26
N TYR A 183 -17.43 0.46 -0.38
CA TYR A 183 -17.05 1.83 -0.09
C TYR A 183 -16.48 2.48 -1.36
N ALA A 184 -16.95 3.68 -1.71
CA ALA A 184 -16.40 4.53 -2.75
C ALA A 184 -16.46 5.99 -2.26
N ASP A 185 -17.47 6.75 -2.62
CA ASP A 185 -17.73 8.10 -2.07
C ASP A 185 -18.59 8.03 -0.79
N GLY A 186 -18.42 6.98 0.00
CA GLY A 186 -19.18 6.62 1.18
C GLY A 186 -19.55 5.14 1.19
N LEU A 187 -20.06 4.66 2.32
CA LEU A 187 -20.54 3.30 2.48
C LEU A 187 -21.87 3.13 1.73
N LYS A 188 -21.92 2.19 0.81
CA LYS A 188 -23.15 1.75 0.13
C LYS A 188 -23.43 0.30 0.48
N THR A 189 -24.65 0.02 0.92
CA THR A 189 -25.13 -1.33 1.24
C THR A 189 -26.48 -1.56 0.57
N GLY A 190 -26.84 -2.81 0.39
CA GLY A 190 -28.15 -3.17 -0.15
C GLY A 190 -28.43 -4.66 -0.12
N LYS A 191 -29.71 -5.01 -0.29
CA LYS A 191 -30.19 -6.38 -0.51
C LYS A 191 -30.88 -6.45 -1.86
N MET A 192 -30.61 -7.48 -2.63
CA MET A 192 -31.19 -7.65 -3.96
C MET A 192 -31.05 -9.08 -4.47
N HIS A 193 -31.86 -9.42 -5.46
CA HIS A 193 -31.70 -10.68 -6.20
C HIS A 193 -30.47 -10.66 -7.09
N TRP A 194 -30.04 -11.81 -7.56
CA TRP A 194 -28.83 -12.00 -8.35
C TRP A 194 -28.68 -11.01 -9.53
N GLY A 195 -29.74 -10.80 -10.30
CA GLY A 195 -29.68 -9.88 -11.45
C GLY A 195 -29.31 -8.45 -11.08
N GLY A 196 -29.86 -7.94 -9.98
CA GLY A 196 -29.50 -6.61 -9.46
C GLY A 196 -28.07 -6.56 -8.92
N LEU A 197 -27.65 -7.61 -8.17
CA LEU A 197 -26.28 -7.71 -7.68
C LEU A 197 -25.26 -7.74 -8.82
N LEU A 198 -25.55 -8.48 -9.89
CA LEU A 198 -24.68 -8.53 -11.04
C LEU A 198 -24.48 -7.16 -11.69
N GLN A 199 -25.58 -6.39 -11.85
CA GLN A 199 -25.51 -5.02 -12.37
C GLN A 199 -24.67 -4.11 -11.44
N GLU A 200 -24.82 -4.23 -10.13
CA GLU A 200 -24.01 -3.47 -9.15
C GLU A 200 -22.52 -3.85 -9.21
N ILE A 201 -22.20 -5.15 -9.33
CA ILE A 201 -20.83 -5.64 -9.50
C ILE A 201 -20.22 -5.10 -10.79
N GLN A 202 -20.93 -5.19 -11.91
CA GLN A 202 -20.47 -4.70 -13.21
C GLN A 202 -20.23 -3.19 -13.20
N ALA A 203 -21.15 -2.43 -12.64
CA ALA A 203 -21.02 -0.97 -12.51
C ALA A 203 -19.84 -0.58 -11.63
N PHE A 204 -19.66 -1.28 -10.49
CA PHE A 204 -18.62 -0.96 -9.53
C PHE A 204 -17.22 -1.33 -10.02
N PHE A 205 -17.02 -2.53 -10.57
CA PHE A 205 -15.71 -2.99 -11.04
C PHE A 205 -15.41 -2.55 -12.47
N ASN A 206 -16.42 -2.25 -13.26
CA ASN A 206 -16.30 -1.94 -14.67
C ASN A 206 -15.48 -3.05 -15.39
N GLN A 207 -14.44 -2.69 -16.13
CA GLN A 207 -13.57 -3.64 -16.85
C GLN A 207 -12.37 -4.15 -16.03
N SER A 208 -12.39 -3.98 -14.70
CA SER A 208 -11.30 -4.44 -13.85
C SER A 208 -11.27 -5.97 -13.77
N LYS A 209 -10.09 -6.58 -13.80
CA LYS A 209 -9.92 -7.97 -13.39
C LYS A 209 -10.24 -8.09 -11.91
N ILE A 210 -10.99 -9.11 -11.54
CA ILE A 210 -11.52 -9.30 -10.18
C ILE A 210 -10.98 -10.63 -9.62
N ILE A 211 -10.72 -10.64 -8.33
CA ILE A 211 -10.59 -11.84 -7.51
C ILE A 211 -11.74 -11.91 -6.52
N ALA A 212 -12.16 -13.12 -6.19
CA ALA A 212 -13.01 -13.41 -5.06
C ALA A 212 -12.18 -14.04 -3.95
N GLN A 213 -12.38 -13.61 -2.73
CA GLN A 213 -11.68 -14.09 -1.54
C GLN A 213 -12.70 -14.47 -0.47
N LYS A 214 -12.48 -15.62 0.19
CA LYS A 214 -13.28 -16.03 1.34
C LYS A 214 -13.16 -15.00 2.45
N GLU A 215 -14.29 -14.70 3.13
CA GLU A 215 -14.27 -13.86 4.31
C GLU A 215 -13.42 -14.47 5.42
N ILE A 216 -12.64 -13.62 6.07
CA ILE A 216 -11.89 -13.92 7.29
C ILE A 216 -12.69 -13.34 8.46
N ASP A 217 -12.92 -14.12 9.51
CA ASP A 217 -13.54 -13.60 10.72
C ASP A 217 -12.54 -12.83 11.57
N LEU A 218 -12.22 -11.61 11.11
CA LEU A 218 -11.29 -10.72 11.78
C LEU A 218 -11.79 -10.32 13.17
N ILE A 219 -10.85 -10.03 14.08
CA ILE A 219 -11.18 -9.39 15.35
C ILE A 219 -11.93 -8.08 15.10
N LYS A 220 -12.83 -7.73 16.02
CA LYS A 220 -13.69 -6.55 15.88
C LYS A 220 -13.69 -5.70 17.15
N VAL A 221 -13.79 -4.39 16.95
CA VAL A 221 -14.04 -3.41 18.02
C VAL A 221 -15.42 -2.80 17.77
N ALA A 222 -16.35 -2.97 18.70
CA ALA A 222 -17.74 -2.50 18.57
C ALA A 222 -18.39 -2.91 17.24
N GLY A 223 -18.13 -4.13 16.76
CA GLY A 223 -18.66 -4.67 15.51
C GLY A 223 -17.94 -4.18 14.24
N CYS A 224 -16.96 -3.30 14.37
CA CYS A 224 -16.12 -2.81 13.26
C CYS A 224 -14.91 -3.71 13.07
N ASN A 225 -14.60 -4.08 11.82
CA ASN A 225 -13.42 -4.88 11.48
C ASN A 225 -12.14 -4.14 11.86
N VAL A 226 -11.16 -4.90 12.34
CA VAL A 226 -9.82 -4.40 12.66
C VAL A 226 -8.82 -5.03 11.70
N ASP A 227 -7.92 -4.23 11.17
CA ASP A 227 -6.74 -4.69 10.46
C ASP A 227 -5.49 -3.93 10.87
N PHE A 228 -4.34 -4.42 10.45
CA PHE A 228 -3.02 -3.91 10.77
C PHE A 228 -2.31 -3.49 9.49
N ARG A 229 -1.61 -2.34 9.54
CA ARG A 229 -0.71 -1.88 8.50
C ARG A 229 0.71 -1.88 9.03
N ALA A 230 1.53 -2.85 8.68
CA ALA A 230 2.95 -2.76 8.99
C ALA A 230 3.66 -1.93 7.92
N GLU A 231 4.47 -0.97 8.34
CA GLU A 231 5.40 -0.26 7.47
C GLU A 231 6.80 -0.80 7.73
N LEU A 232 7.41 -1.38 6.69
CA LEU A 232 8.72 -1.99 6.75
C LEU A 232 9.69 -1.28 5.80
N TYR A 233 10.96 -1.28 6.17
CA TYR A 233 12.04 -0.83 5.32
C TYR A 233 13.22 -1.82 5.36
N ARG A 234 13.99 -1.85 4.28
CA ARG A 234 15.24 -2.59 4.19
C ARG A 234 16.42 -1.63 4.14
N ARG A 235 17.44 -1.92 4.94
CA ARG A 235 18.69 -1.18 4.97
C ARG A 235 19.86 -2.13 4.68
N ASP A 236 20.68 -1.78 3.70
CA ASP A 236 21.98 -2.42 3.40
C ASP A 236 21.94 -3.97 3.28
N GLY A 237 20.97 -4.52 2.54
CA GLY A 237 20.87 -5.97 2.33
C GLY A 237 20.46 -6.80 3.56
N ASN A 238 20.23 -6.15 4.69
CA ASN A 238 19.75 -6.77 5.91
C ASN A 238 18.29 -7.22 5.82
N LEU A 239 17.83 -7.96 6.83
CA LEU A 239 16.41 -8.28 6.98
C LEU A 239 15.58 -6.98 7.11
N PRO A 240 14.35 -6.96 6.59
CA PRO A 240 13.49 -5.79 6.71
C PRO A 240 13.19 -5.51 8.19
N LYS A 241 13.13 -4.23 8.54
CA LYS A 241 12.76 -3.77 9.89
C LYS A 241 11.37 -3.17 9.86
N ILE A 242 10.59 -3.46 10.90
CA ILE A 242 9.29 -2.86 11.14
C ILE A 242 9.51 -1.48 11.77
N ILE A 243 8.97 -0.43 11.12
CA ILE A 243 8.95 0.94 11.66
C ILE A 243 7.83 1.10 12.69
N GLY A 244 6.67 0.56 12.36
CA GLY A 244 5.49 0.61 13.20
C GLY A 244 4.34 -0.20 12.61
N ILE A 245 3.40 -0.55 13.46
CA ILE A 245 2.20 -1.30 13.08
C ILE A 245 0.96 -0.49 13.50
N PRO A 246 0.53 0.50 12.70
CA PRO A 246 -0.79 1.12 12.89
C PRO A 246 -1.90 0.09 12.85
N VAL A 247 -2.80 0.15 13.82
CA VAL A 247 -4.05 -0.60 13.88
C VAL A 247 -5.16 0.29 13.35
N ARG A 248 -5.97 -0.22 12.42
CA ARG A 248 -7.07 0.50 11.80
C ARG A 248 -8.40 -0.13 12.23
N ILE A 249 -9.32 0.66 12.76
CA ILE A 249 -10.66 0.24 13.14
C ILE A 249 -11.63 0.80 12.11
N GLY A 250 -12.24 -0.07 11.32
CA GLY A 250 -13.14 0.30 10.22
C GLY A 250 -14.43 0.97 10.67
N GLN A 251 -15.22 1.40 9.70
CA GLN A 251 -16.58 1.85 9.93
C GLN A 251 -17.54 0.65 10.01
N LEU A 252 -18.54 0.71 10.85
CA LEU A 252 -19.55 -0.36 10.98
C LEU A 252 -20.21 -0.66 9.62
N GLY A 253 -20.21 -1.94 9.25
CA GLY A 253 -20.74 -2.42 7.97
C GLY A 253 -19.86 -2.16 6.75
N SER A 254 -18.72 -1.48 6.90
CA SER A 254 -17.77 -1.27 5.82
C SER A 254 -16.96 -2.55 5.53
N PRO A 255 -16.74 -2.89 4.23
CA PRO A 255 -15.88 -4.00 3.87
C PRO A 255 -14.39 -3.66 3.94
N ILE A 256 -14.04 -2.41 4.24
CA ILE A 256 -12.66 -1.92 4.31
C ILE A 256 -12.45 -1.12 5.60
N THR A 257 -11.19 -1.02 6.00
CA THR A 257 -10.73 -0.22 7.14
C THR A 257 -10.11 1.12 6.73
N THR A 258 -10.00 1.39 5.44
CA THR A 258 -9.55 2.69 4.91
C THR A 258 -10.53 3.80 5.32
N HIS A 259 -10.05 5.01 5.57
CA HIS A 259 -10.83 6.16 6.09
C HIS A 259 -11.38 5.97 7.50
N SER A 260 -10.69 5.21 8.32
CA SER A 260 -11.04 4.84 9.68
C SER A 260 -10.15 5.54 10.73
N VAL A 261 -10.43 5.28 11.99
CA VAL A 261 -9.54 5.65 13.09
C VAL A 261 -8.32 4.75 13.08
N SER A 262 -7.13 5.32 13.23
CA SER A 262 -5.91 4.54 13.41
C SER A 262 -5.18 4.94 14.69
N MET A 263 -4.53 3.97 15.33
CA MET A 263 -3.69 4.15 16.52
C MET A 263 -2.49 3.21 16.46
N SER A 264 -1.49 3.43 17.31
CA SER A 264 -0.36 2.49 17.41
C SER A 264 -0.80 1.15 17.98
N LEU A 265 -0.06 0.09 17.67
CA LEU A 265 -0.34 -1.24 18.21
C LEU A 265 -0.29 -1.26 19.73
N GLU A 266 0.66 -0.55 20.33
CA GLU A 266 0.82 -0.42 21.78
C GLU A 266 -0.45 0.16 22.43
N ASN A 267 -0.94 1.26 21.86
CA ASN A 267 -2.17 1.90 22.33
C ASN A 267 -3.39 1.00 22.13
N PHE A 268 -3.46 0.28 21.02
CA PHE A 268 -4.54 -0.66 20.76
C PHE A 268 -4.57 -1.78 21.80
N CYS A 269 -3.44 -2.40 22.08
CA CYS A 269 -3.35 -3.45 23.10
C CYS A 269 -3.70 -2.94 24.50
N ALA A 270 -3.27 -1.73 24.84
CA ALA A 270 -3.59 -1.10 26.12
C ALA A 270 -5.10 -0.79 26.26
N CYS A 271 -5.78 -0.38 25.17
CA CYS A 271 -7.18 0.03 25.21
C CYS A 271 -8.17 -1.14 25.15
N TYR A 272 -7.85 -2.19 24.39
CA TYR A 272 -8.87 -3.18 24.00
C TYR A 272 -8.64 -4.59 24.56
N SER A 273 -7.45 -4.91 25.06
CA SER A 273 -7.10 -6.24 25.61
C SER A 273 -7.46 -7.44 24.69
N LEU A 274 -7.58 -7.19 23.37
CA LEU A 274 -7.91 -8.21 22.36
C LEU A 274 -6.66 -8.95 21.88
N VAL A 275 -5.50 -8.38 22.13
CA VAL A 275 -4.22 -8.86 21.62
C VAL A 275 -3.17 -8.76 22.72
N ASP A 276 -2.49 -9.87 22.98
CA ASP A 276 -1.31 -9.89 23.84
C ASP A 276 -0.09 -9.39 23.05
N TYR A 277 0.40 -8.19 23.39
CA TYR A 277 1.41 -7.48 22.61
C TYR A 277 2.70 -8.32 22.39
N PRO A 278 3.35 -8.91 23.41
CA PRO A 278 4.59 -9.69 23.18
C PRO A 278 4.38 -10.90 22.26
N SER A 279 3.32 -11.66 22.48
CA SER A 279 3.01 -12.84 21.68
C SER A 279 2.66 -12.46 20.22
N PHE A 280 1.88 -11.39 20.05
CA PHE A 280 1.54 -10.89 18.73
C PHE A 280 2.77 -10.41 17.96
N MET A 281 3.64 -9.59 18.58
CA MET A 281 4.83 -9.06 17.92
C MET A 281 5.74 -10.19 17.45
N LYS A 282 5.97 -11.21 18.27
CA LYS A 282 6.78 -12.36 17.86
C LYS A 282 6.27 -13.06 16.61
N LYS A 283 4.93 -13.29 16.54
CA LYS A 283 4.29 -13.89 15.35
C LYS A 283 4.33 -12.95 14.15
N ALA A 284 4.07 -11.65 14.39
CA ALA A 284 4.02 -10.64 13.34
C ALA A 284 5.39 -10.40 12.71
N GLU A 285 6.47 -10.34 13.48
CA GLU A 285 7.83 -10.17 12.98
C GLU A 285 8.23 -11.28 12.01
N ASP A 286 8.01 -12.54 12.38
CA ASP A 286 8.30 -13.68 11.52
C ASP A 286 7.47 -13.65 10.24
N PHE A 287 6.17 -13.45 10.37
CA PHE A 287 5.23 -13.36 9.24
C PHE A 287 5.60 -12.22 8.28
N LEU A 288 5.83 -11.01 8.81
CA LEU A 288 6.12 -9.81 8.03
C LEU A 288 7.46 -9.91 7.31
N THR A 289 8.50 -10.42 7.98
CA THR A 289 9.83 -10.61 7.39
C THR A 289 9.80 -11.61 6.24
N GLN A 290 9.13 -12.74 6.41
CA GLN A 290 9.00 -13.76 5.37
C GLN A 290 8.14 -13.24 4.20
N THR A 291 7.03 -12.54 4.51
CA THR A 291 6.14 -11.94 3.49
C THR A 291 6.88 -10.89 2.66
N TYR A 292 7.62 -9.99 3.30
CA TYR A 292 8.42 -8.98 2.62
C TYR A 292 9.41 -9.64 1.65
N THR A 293 10.21 -10.58 2.14
CA THR A 293 11.23 -11.30 1.34
C THR A 293 10.60 -12.07 0.18
N ALA A 294 9.45 -12.71 0.40
CA ALA A 294 8.74 -13.41 -0.66
C ALA A 294 8.24 -12.47 -1.74
N LEU A 295 7.66 -11.32 -1.37
CA LEU A 295 7.17 -10.32 -2.31
C LEU A 295 8.31 -9.69 -3.11
N GLU A 296 9.46 -9.38 -2.50
CA GLU A 296 10.64 -8.93 -3.24
C GLU A 296 11.12 -9.96 -4.26
N GLY A 297 11.15 -11.23 -3.89
CA GLY A 297 11.53 -12.30 -4.81
C GLY A 297 10.60 -12.44 -6.02
N CYS A 298 9.34 -12.00 -5.91
CA CYS A 298 8.35 -12.07 -6.98
C CYS A 298 8.23 -10.76 -7.79
N PHE A 299 8.47 -9.61 -7.16
CA PHE A 299 8.19 -8.29 -7.76
C PHE A 299 9.42 -7.41 -7.92
N GLY A 300 10.57 -7.85 -7.45
CA GLY A 300 11.82 -7.08 -7.43
C GLY A 300 12.07 -6.40 -6.08
N GLU A 301 13.32 -6.02 -5.88
CA GLU A 301 13.78 -5.37 -4.64
C GLU A 301 13.03 -4.06 -4.39
N SER A 302 12.68 -3.83 -3.13
CA SER A 302 12.04 -2.60 -2.67
C SER A 302 12.67 -2.18 -1.34
N GLY A 303 13.06 -0.92 -1.20
CA GLY A 303 13.59 -0.37 0.05
C GLY A 303 12.51 -0.19 1.11
N GLU A 304 11.23 -0.08 0.72
CA GLU A 304 10.09 0.03 1.63
C GLU A 304 8.90 -0.80 1.16
N LEU A 305 8.12 -1.31 2.09
CA LEU A 305 6.87 -2.02 1.80
C LEU A 305 5.88 -1.83 2.95
N GLY A 306 4.66 -1.39 2.62
CA GLY A 306 3.53 -1.45 3.55
C GLY A 306 2.79 -2.77 3.38
N ILE A 307 2.62 -3.53 4.44
CA ILE A 307 1.88 -4.80 4.43
C ILE A 307 0.60 -4.66 5.25
N ASP A 308 -0.55 -4.87 4.61
CA ASP A 308 -1.84 -4.98 5.27
C ASP A 308 -2.10 -6.42 5.64
N PHE A 309 -2.48 -6.67 6.88
CA PHE A 309 -2.77 -7.99 7.39
C PHE A 309 -3.86 -7.95 8.46
N GLY A 310 -4.51 -9.08 8.69
CA GLY A 310 -5.54 -9.24 9.70
C GLY A 310 -5.15 -10.25 10.76
N LEU A 311 -5.83 -10.18 11.90
CA LEU A 311 -5.85 -11.21 12.94
C LEU A 311 -7.28 -11.70 13.05
N ASP A 312 -7.50 -13.00 12.96
CA ASP A 312 -8.83 -13.58 13.18
C ASP A 312 -9.09 -13.86 14.67
N THR A 313 -10.32 -14.28 14.97
CA THR A 313 -10.77 -14.59 16.32
C THR A 313 -10.07 -15.82 16.93
N GLU A 314 -9.38 -16.62 16.12
CA GLU A 314 -8.60 -17.78 16.57
C GLU A 314 -7.10 -17.44 16.77
N GLY A 315 -6.71 -16.18 16.46
CA GLY A 315 -5.34 -15.70 16.61
C GLY A 315 -4.42 -16.05 15.43
N GLN A 316 -5.00 -16.40 14.26
CA GLN A 316 -4.30 -16.61 13.01
C GLN A 316 -4.08 -15.28 12.29
N LEU A 317 -2.87 -15.05 11.78
CA LEU A 317 -2.56 -13.91 10.92
C LEU A 317 -2.96 -14.20 9.47
N TRP A 318 -3.43 -13.16 8.76
CA TRP A 318 -3.88 -13.27 7.38
C TRP A 318 -3.32 -12.12 6.54
N PHE A 319 -2.65 -12.44 5.44
CA PHE A 319 -2.21 -11.44 4.47
C PHE A 319 -3.40 -10.83 3.72
N ILE A 320 -3.45 -9.50 3.66
CA ILE A 320 -4.51 -8.77 2.94
C ILE A 320 -3.97 -8.12 1.67
N GLU A 321 -2.87 -7.34 1.77
CA GLU A 321 -2.31 -6.61 0.64
C GLU A 321 -0.87 -6.16 0.93
N GLY A 322 -0.02 -6.08 -0.13
CA GLY A 322 1.28 -5.43 -0.10
C GLY A 322 1.27 -4.12 -0.92
N ASN A 323 1.93 -3.09 -0.43
CA ASN A 323 1.99 -1.77 -1.03
C ASN A 323 3.43 -1.24 -1.06
N SER A 324 4.10 -1.34 -2.20
CA SER A 324 5.45 -0.78 -2.40
C SER A 324 5.47 0.76 -2.41
N HIS A 325 4.34 1.39 -2.70
CA HIS A 325 4.18 2.85 -2.68
C HIS A 325 3.21 3.26 -1.57
N SER A 326 3.61 2.98 -0.31
CA SER A 326 2.78 3.30 0.85
C SER A 326 2.62 4.81 1.05
N ALA A 327 1.39 5.25 1.23
CA ALA A 327 1.10 6.65 1.58
C ALA A 327 1.44 7.00 3.03
N LYS A 328 1.70 5.99 3.88
CA LYS A 328 2.04 6.11 5.30
C LYS A 328 1.03 6.90 6.17
N VAL A 329 -0.21 7.08 5.68
CA VAL A 329 -1.23 7.91 6.38
C VAL A 329 -1.54 7.37 7.76
N SER A 330 -1.77 6.06 7.89
CA SER A 330 -2.04 5.44 9.19
C SER A 330 -0.83 5.55 10.13
N LEU A 331 0.40 5.43 9.60
CA LEU A 331 1.62 5.63 10.37
C LEU A 331 1.68 7.06 10.93
N TYR A 332 1.44 8.07 10.09
CA TYR A 332 1.43 9.48 10.50
C TYR A 332 0.39 9.80 11.57
N ASN A 333 -0.73 9.12 11.55
CA ASN A 333 -1.81 9.33 12.52
C ASN A 333 -1.59 8.58 13.84
N SER A 334 -0.65 7.64 13.88
CA SER A 334 -0.48 6.70 14.99
C SER A 334 0.82 6.87 15.76
N TYR A 335 1.84 7.50 15.14
CA TYR A 335 3.19 7.61 15.71
C TYR A 335 3.73 9.03 15.65
N ALA A 336 4.67 9.33 16.56
CA ALA A 336 5.36 10.62 16.62
C ALA A 336 6.43 10.75 15.53
N ASP A 337 6.94 11.97 15.28
CA ASP A 337 7.82 12.28 14.15
C ASP A 337 9.17 11.55 14.21
N ASP A 338 9.71 11.25 15.39
CA ASP A 338 10.94 10.48 15.58
C ASP A 338 10.86 9.05 15.01
N ILE A 339 9.69 8.41 15.14
CA ILE A 339 9.40 7.12 14.49
C ILE A 339 9.21 7.30 12.99
N LEU A 340 8.52 8.37 12.58
CA LEU A 340 8.24 8.65 11.17
C LEU A 340 9.50 8.94 10.36
N ILE A 341 10.47 9.65 10.92
CA ILE A 341 11.76 9.94 10.29
C ILE A 341 12.47 8.64 9.88
N GLN A 342 12.40 7.60 10.71
CA GLN A 342 13.00 6.29 10.41
C GLN A 342 12.38 5.61 9.19
N SER A 343 11.21 6.05 8.72
CA SER A 343 10.51 5.51 7.55
C SER A 343 10.98 6.12 6.22
N TYR A 344 11.91 7.04 6.26
CA TYR A 344 12.54 7.73 5.13
C TYR A 344 14.04 7.59 5.15
#